data_689d1a602c0ccc63d1b3d77f3e2a036a
#
_entry.id   689d1a602c0ccc63d1b3d77f3e2a036a
#
_cell.length_a   1.000
_cell.length_b   1.000
_cell.length_c   1.000
_cell.angle_alpha   90.00
_cell.angle_beta   90.00
_cell.angle_gamma   90.00
#
_symmetry.space_group_name_H-M   'P 1'
#
loop_
_entity.id
_entity.type
_entity.pdbx_description
1 polymer ?
#
loop_
_entity_poly.entity_id
_entity_poly.type
_entity_poly.pdbx_seq_one_letter_code
_entity_poly.pdbx_strand_id
1 'polypeptide(L)'
;MLQTSGLRFDRLAGGFLPNHPPQNLTIATTGASGSVFLRQMLLAVERDTRLQTVNFIASDSGLRVLAEELGINGRSNLVRQILTGRETKTSARGPNASSKIKEQANTDIGANVASGSYPTDAMIVIPCSVGTLARIANGIASHLIERAADVCLKQNRPLVLCLRETPLNKIHIRNMYRAADAGATIFPLIPAFYYRPASLNDMGREFAYRVLAHIGLLQPDAFRWKG
;
A
#
# COMPACT_ATOMS: atom_id res chain seq x y z
N MET A 1 8.84 -47.45 5.47
CA MET A 1 8.73 -46.14 6.15
C MET A 1 9.12 -45.07 5.15
N LEU A 2 8.14 -44.47 4.48
CA LEU A 2 8.32 -43.36 3.54
C LEU A 2 7.87 -42.08 4.27
N GLN A 3 8.83 -41.20 4.59
CA GLN A 3 8.55 -39.87 5.12
C GLN A 3 7.96 -39.01 4.00
N THR A 4 6.68 -38.73 4.07
CA THR A 4 6.02 -37.74 3.24
C THR A 4 6.36 -36.37 3.79
N SER A 5 7.27 -35.65 3.11
CA SER A 5 7.51 -34.22 3.31
C SER A 5 6.25 -33.47 2.89
N GLY A 6 5.45 -33.04 3.87
CA GLY A 6 4.23 -32.25 3.64
C GLY A 6 4.56 -30.84 3.21
N LEU A 7 4.53 -30.57 1.92
CA LEU A 7 4.39 -29.23 1.37
C LEU A 7 2.93 -28.77 1.62
N ARG A 8 2.71 -27.98 2.68
CA ARG A 8 1.45 -27.27 2.86
C ARG A 8 1.44 -26.06 1.93
N PHE A 9 0.70 -26.18 0.86
CA PHE A 9 0.31 -25.05 0.02
C PHE A 9 -0.96 -24.43 0.61
N ASP A 10 -0.83 -23.40 1.42
CA ASP A 10 -1.97 -22.57 1.81
C ASP A 10 -2.30 -21.62 0.66
N ARG A 11 -3.23 -22.02 -0.19
CA ARG A 11 -3.87 -21.13 -1.16
C ARG A 11 -4.89 -20.26 -0.42
N LEU A 12 -4.52 -19.06 -0.06
CA LEU A 12 -5.49 -18.00 0.22
C LEU A 12 -5.64 -17.14 -1.04
N ALA A 13 -6.83 -17.22 -1.65
CA ALA A 13 -7.34 -16.35 -2.73
C ALA A 13 -6.26 -15.79 -3.70
N GLY A 14 -5.83 -16.58 -4.66
CA GLY A 14 -5.24 -16.09 -5.91
C GLY A 14 -3.77 -15.63 -5.91
N GLY A 15 -3.09 -15.53 -4.78
CA GLY A 15 -1.68 -15.07 -4.72
C GLY A 15 -0.76 -16.09 -4.03
N PHE A 16 0.43 -16.33 -4.59
CA PHE A 16 1.53 -17.00 -3.88
C PHE A 16 2.04 -16.05 -2.80
N LEU A 17 1.82 -16.38 -1.53
CA LEU A 17 2.58 -15.74 -0.46
C LEU A 17 4.04 -16.18 -0.59
N PRO A 18 5.01 -15.27 -0.58
CA PRO A 18 6.42 -15.65 -0.56
C PRO A 18 6.73 -16.48 0.69
N ASN A 19 7.68 -17.42 0.58
CA ASN A 19 8.10 -18.30 1.68
C ASN A 19 8.74 -17.55 2.87
N HIS A 20 8.95 -16.24 2.73
CA HIS A 20 9.51 -15.35 3.74
C HIS A 20 8.75 -14.01 3.72
N PRO A 21 8.73 -13.28 4.85
CA PRO A 21 8.14 -11.93 4.88
C PRO A 21 8.78 -11.02 3.83
N PRO A 22 7.99 -10.12 3.20
CA PRO A 22 8.54 -9.16 2.25
C PRO A 22 9.59 -8.27 2.91
N GLN A 23 10.66 -7.97 2.17
CA GLN A 23 11.74 -7.07 2.57
C GLN A 23 11.71 -5.75 1.80
N ASN A 24 11.15 -5.77 0.59
CA ASN A 24 11.09 -4.62 -0.32
C ASN A 24 9.66 -4.37 -0.76
N LEU A 25 9.10 -3.25 -0.37
CA LEU A 25 7.73 -2.87 -0.71
C LEU A 25 7.69 -1.69 -1.68
N THR A 26 6.63 -1.64 -2.47
CA THR A 26 6.18 -0.43 -3.14
C THR A 26 4.85 0.00 -2.54
N ILE A 27 4.76 1.23 -2.04
CA ILE A 27 3.53 1.82 -1.52
C ILE A 27 3.19 3.02 -2.37
N ALA A 28 1.96 3.07 -2.85
CA ALA A 28 1.48 4.19 -3.64
C ALA A 28 0.21 4.80 -3.04
N THR A 29 0.00 6.10 -3.29
CA THR A 29 -1.23 6.80 -2.94
C THR A 29 -1.78 7.58 -4.12
N THR A 30 -3.11 7.62 -4.22
CA THR A 30 -3.81 8.23 -5.34
C THR A 30 -4.94 9.14 -4.86
N GLY A 31 -5.68 9.79 -5.77
CA GLY A 31 -6.66 10.81 -5.46
C GLY A 31 -7.97 10.28 -4.85
N ALA A 32 -7.88 9.53 -3.78
CA ALA A 32 -9.03 9.08 -2.99
C ALA A 32 -8.84 9.47 -1.52
N SER A 33 -9.93 9.86 -0.85
CA SER A 33 -9.92 10.23 0.57
C SER A 33 -9.51 9.05 1.46
N GLY A 34 -8.83 9.32 2.58
CA GLY A 34 -8.38 8.33 3.54
C GLY A 34 -6.87 8.40 3.82
N SER A 35 -6.28 9.59 3.78
CA SER A 35 -4.83 9.79 4.03
C SER A 35 -4.39 9.32 5.42
N VAL A 36 -5.30 9.25 6.40
CA VAL A 36 -5.02 8.67 7.71
C VAL A 36 -4.57 7.20 7.60
N PHE A 37 -5.16 6.42 6.69
CA PHE A 37 -4.78 5.02 6.46
C PHE A 37 -3.38 4.93 5.85
N LEU A 38 -3.06 5.77 4.87
CA LEU A 38 -1.71 5.88 4.33
C LEU A 38 -0.69 6.25 5.41
N ARG A 39 -1.01 7.27 6.22
CA ARG A 39 -0.11 7.69 7.31
C ARG A 39 0.19 6.55 8.26
N GLN A 40 -0.83 5.81 8.71
CA GLN A 40 -0.64 4.67 9.59
C GLN A 40 0.10 3.52 8.92
N MET A 41 -0.11 3.30 7.63
CA MET A 41 0.67 2.35 6.83
C MET A 41 2.16 2.72 6.81
N LEU A 42 2.50 3.98 6.50
CA LEU A 42 3.89 4.44 6.46
C LEU A 42 4.54 4.41 7.86
N LEU A 43 3.81 4.72 8.93
CA LEU A 43 4.29 4.58 10.31
C LEU A 43 4.58 3.12 10.67
N ALA A 44 3.74 2.19 10.24
CA ALA A 44 3.92 0.76 10.49
C ALA A 44 5.16 0.23 9.76
N VAL A 45 5.30 0.49 8.45
CA VAL A 45 6.45 0.01 7.67
C VAL A 45 7.75 0.68 8.09
N GLU A 46 7.72 1.94 8.54
CA GLU A 46 8.91 2.64 9.05
C GLU A 46 9.48 1.95 10.30
N ARG A 47 8.62 1.46 11.19
CA ARG A 47 9.03 0.77 12.42
C ARG A 47 9.44 -0.68 12.19
N ASP A 48 9.00 -1.30 11.10
CA ASP A 48 9.21 -2.72 10.85
C ASP A 48 10.64 -3.00 10.37
N THR A 49 11.45 -3.59 11.23
CA THR A 49 12.88 -3.86 10.97
C THR A 49 13.12 -4.96 9.93
N ARG A 50 12.09 -5.74 9.56
CA ARG A 50 12.18 -6.76 8.49
C ARG A 50 12.25 -6.13 7.11
N LEU A 51 11.72 -4.91 6.96
CA LEU A 51 11.75 -4.17 5.69
C LEU A 51 13.09 -3.45 5.50
N GLN A 52 13.71 -3.66 4.35
CA GLN A 52 14.96 -3.03 3.92
C GLN A 52 14.69 -1.78 3.07
N THR A 53 13.72 -1.87 2.16
CA THR A 53 13.40 -0.77 1.25
C THR A 53 11.88 -0.65 1.08
N VAL A 54 11.40 0.59 1.12
CA VAL A 54 10.01 0.94 0.79
C VAL A 54 10.06 2.05 -0.25
N ASN A 55 9.62 1.78 -1.49
CA ASN A 55 9.46 2.80 -2.50
C ASN A 55 8.08 3.44 -2.35
N PHE A 56 8.03 4.75 -2.18
CA PHE A 56 6.79 5.50 -2.00
C PHE A 56 6.50 6.38 -3.22
N ILE A 57 5.29 6.29 -3.75
CA ILE A 57 4.85 7.02 -4.94
C ILE A 57 3.53 7.73 -4.64
N ALA A 58 3.47 9.05 -4.86
CA ALA A 58 2.24 9.82 -4.76
C ALA A 58 1.84 10.40 -6.12
N SER A 59 0.58 10.17 -6.54
CA SER A 59 0.03 10.85 -7.72
C SER A 59 -0.25 12.32 -7.42
N ASP A 60 -0.40 13.18 -8.44
CA ASP A 60 -0.74 14.60 -8.26
C ASP A 60 -2.08 14.77 -7.55
N SER A 61 -3.08 13.96 -7.91
CA SER A 61 -4.36 13.94 -7.22
C SER A 61 -4.25 13.43 -5.77
N GLY A 62 -3.33 12.48 -5.50
CA GLY A 62 -3.01 12.03 -4.16
C GLY A 62 -2.40 13.13 -3.31
N LEU A 63 -1.49 13.94 -3.86
CA LEU A 63 -0.92 15.09 -3.17
C LEU A 63 -1.98 16.14 -2.78
N ARG A 64 -2.98 16.36 -3.65
CA ARG A 64 -4.12 17.23 -3.32
C ARG A 64 -4.87 16.72 -2.09
N VAL A 65 -5.20 15.44 -2.06
CA VAL A 65 -5.91 14.83 -0.93
C VAL A 65 -5.07 14.91 0.35
N LEU A 66 -3.76 14.65 0.26
CA LEU A 66 -2.84 14.80 1.39
C LEU A 66 -2.80 16.23 1.92
N ALA A 67 -2.83 17.23 1.04
CA ALA A 67 -2.89 18.64 1.42
C ALA A 67 -4.18 18.96 2.20
N GLU A 68 -5.33 18.51 1.69
CA GLU A 68 -6.64 18.75 2.30
C GLU A 68 -6.82 18.03 3.65
N GLU A 69 -6.44 16.76 3.71
CA GLU A 69 -6.72 15.92 4.89
C GLU A 69 -5.64 16.01 5.98
N LEU A 70 -4.37 16.18 5.61
CA LEU A 70 -3.24 16.20 6.54
C LEU A 70 -2.54 17.56 6.62
N GLY A 71 -2.94 18.54 5.82
CA GLY A 71 -2.32 19.87 5.77
C GLY A 71 -0.90 19.86 5.22
N ILE A 72 -0.58 18.89 4.36
CA ILE A 72 0.75 18.73 3.77
C ILE A 72 0.94 19.72 2.62
N ASN A 73 2.04 20.47 2.65
CA ASN A 73 2.35 21.48 1.65
C ASN A 73 3.51 21.03 0.74
N GLY A 74 3.18 20.75 -0.54
CA GLY A 74 4.16 20.44 -1.58
C GLY A 74 4.81 19.06 -1.46
N ARG A 75 5.79 18.82 -2.35
CA ARG A 75 6.48 17.52 -2.47
C ARG A 75 7.76 17.40 -1.63
N SER A 76 8.30 18.53 -1.15
CA SER A 76 9.57 18.52 -0.42
C SER A 76 9.44 17.75 0.88
N ASN A 77 10.25 16.70 1.06
CA ASN A 77 10.22 15.85 2.25
C ASN A 77 8.82 15.29 2.55
N LEU A 78 8.10 14.86 1.53
CA LEU A 78 6.72 14.42 1.62
C LEU A 78 6.52 13.31 2.68
N VAL A 79 7.35 12.27 2.66
CA VAL A 79 7.31 11.18 3.64
C VAL A 79 7.47 11.72 5.06
N ARG A 80 8.43 12.61 5.29
CA ARG A 80 8.62 13.22 6.62
C ARG A 80 7.37 13.99 7.07
N GLN A 81 6.77 14.79 6.18
CA GLN A 81 5.54 15.52 6.50
C GLN A 81 4.40 14.57 6.87
N ILE A 82 4.22 13.46 6.12
CA ILE A 82 3.19 12.46 6.42
C ILE A 82 3.44 11.79 7.78
N LEU A 83 4.67 11.41 8.09
CA LEU A 83 5.02 10.70 9.33
C LEU A 83 4.88 11.59 10.57
N THR A 84 5.30 12.87 10.51
CA THR A 84 5.29 13.79 11.66
C THR A 84 3.94 14.46 11.90
N GLY A 85 3.05 14.54 10.88
CA GLY A 85 1.82 15.35 10.93
C GLY A 85 2.11 16.85 10.83
N ARG A 86 1.08 17.69 11.05
CA ARG A 86 1.21 19.16 11.00
C ARG A 86 2.35 19.64 11.90
N GLU A 87 3.19 20.50 11.31
CA GLU A 87 4.12 21.43 11.95
C GLU A 87 5.47 20.88 12.45
N THR A 88 6.46 20.99 11.59
CA THR A 88 7.74 21.48 12.07
C THR A 88 8.09 22.77 11.32
N LYS A 89 7.63 23.90 11.83
CA LYS A 89 8.12 25.25 11.49
C LYS A 89 9.53 25.50 12.03
N THR A 90 10.21 24.52 12.54
CA THR A 90 11.57 24.66 13.08
C THR A 90 12.52 23.71 12.39
N SER A 91 13.53 24.31 11.78
CA SER A 91 14.76 23.70 11.29
C SER A 91 15.61 23.06 12.42
N ALA A 92 15.00 22.30 13.29
CA ALA A 92 15.74 21.47 14.22
C ALA A 92 15.91 20.09 13.55
N ARG A 93 17.15 19.65 13.42
CA ARG A 93 17.55 18.28 13.07
C ARG A 93 16.85 17.29 14.00
N GLY A 94 15.58 16.98 13.69
CA GLY A 94 14.86 15.86 14.28
C GLY A 94 15.34 14.56 13.65
N PRO A 95 14.97 13.38 14.23
CA PRO A 95 15.51 12.10 13.84
C PRO A 95 15.47 11.93 12.32
N ASN A 96 16.56 11.41 11.78
CA ASN A 96 16.86 11.26 10.37
C ASN A 96 15.61 10.86 9.57
N ALA A 97 15.39 11.57 8.43
CA ALA A 97 14.45 11.09 7.42
C ALA A 97 14.70 9.61 7.21
N SER A 98 13.64 8.79 7.24
CA SER A 98 13.76 7.35 7.05
C SER A 98 14.72 7.04 5.91
N SER A 99 15.79 6.33 6.21
CA SER A 99 16.71 5.86 5.16
C SER A 99 16.08 4.79 4.29
N LYS A 100 15.00 4.14 4.76
CA LYS A 100 14.37 3.00 4.10
C LYS A 100 13.20 3.40 3.18
N ILE A 101 12.45 4.47 3.48
CA ILE A 101 11.35 4.94 2.62
C ILE A 101 11.89 5.94 1.60
N LYS A 102 11.91 5.54 0.33
CA LYS A 102 12.43 6.31 -0.81
C LYS A 102 11.29 6.86 -1.65
N GLU A 103 11.21 8.17 -1.77
CA GLU A 103 10.22 8.82 -2.63
C GLU A 103 10.58 8.65 -4.10
N GLN A 104 9.59 8.29 -4.94
CA GLN A 104 9.70 8.17 -6.38
C GLN A 104 8.71 9.13 -7.05
N ALA A 105 9.14 9.80 -8.12
CA ALA A 105 8.23 10.66 -8.88
C ALA A 105 7.27 9.81 -9.72
N ASN A 106 5.97 10.08 -9.64
CA ASN A 106 4.96 9.33 -10.41
C ASN A 106 5.10 9.53 -11.93
N THR A 107 5.80 10.57 -12.37
CA THR A 107 6.11 10.84 -13.79
C THR A 107 7.33 10.09 -14.32
N ASP A 108 8.15 9.52 -13.42
CA ASP A 108 9.36 8.78 -13.79
C ASP A 108 9.05 7.30 -14.06
N ILE A 109 8.57 7.01 -15.25
CA ILE A 109 8.29 5.63 -15.69
C ILE A 109 9.57 4.78 -15.92
N GLY A 110 10.75 5.38 -15.80
CA GLY A 110 12.06 4.71 -15.84
C GLY A 110 12.63 4.37 -14.47
N ALA A 111 11.94 4.73 -13.37
CA ALA A 111 12.37 4.40 -12.03
C ALA A 111 12.50 2.89 -11.80
N ASN A 112 13.28 2.51 -10.78
CA ASN A 112 13.61 1.11 -10.49
C ASN A 112 12.38 0.18 -10.39
N VAL A 113 11.29 0.61 -9.75
CA VAL A 113 10.05 -0.18 -9.58
C VAL A 113 9.28 -0.41 -10.89
N ALA A 114 9.64 0.28 -11.97
CA ALA A 114 9.09 0.07 -13.30
C ALA A 114 9.67 -1.17 -14.00
N SER A 115 10.69 -1.81 -13.42
CA SER A 115 11.35 -2.99 -13.98
C SER A 115 11.00 -4.26 -13.22
N GLY A 116 10.70 -5.34 -13.93
CA GLY A 116 10.48 -6.67 -13.35
C GLY A 116 11.71 -7.28 -12.70
N SER A 117 12.93 -6.82 -13.07
CA SER A 117 14.18 -7.27 -12.46
C SER A 117 14.48 -6.62 -11.11
N TYR A 118 13.78 -5.51 -10.78
CA TYR A 118 13.93 -4.89 -9.47
C TYR A 118 13.21 -5.72 -8.38
N PRO A 119 13.85 -5.94 -7.21
CA PRO A 119 13.31 -6.81 -6.17
C PRO A 119 12.21 -6.11 -5.35
N THR A 120 11.02 -5.95 -5.92
CA THR A 120 9.80 -5.57 -5.19
C THR A 120 9.08 -6.86 -4.80
N ASP A 121 8.84 -7.10 -3.51
CA ASP A 121 8.18 -8.31 -3.02
C ASP A 121 6.65 -8.16 -3.04
N ALA A 122 6.12 -6.96 -2.82
CA ALA A 122 4.70 -6.66 -2.91
C ALA A 122 4.46 -5.16 -3.19
N MET A 123 3.28 -4.84 -3.72
CA MET A 123 2.83 -3.46 -3.89
C MET A 123 1.46 -3.23 -3.23
N ILE A 124 1.33 -2.09 -2.56
CA ILE A 124 0.09 -1.64 -1.92
C ILE A 124 -0.26 -0.25 -2.47
N VAL A 125 -1.48 -0.09 -2.98
CA VAL A 125 -2.02 1.23 -3.36
C VAL A 125 -3.06 1.64 -2.32
N ILE A 126 -2.75 2.66 -1.51
CA ILE A 126 -3.56 3.09 -0.36
C ILE A 126 -3.56 4.62 -0.17
N PRO A 127 -4.70 5.29 -0.21
CA PRO A 127 -5.93 4.87 -0.85
C PRO A 127 -5.79 4.70 -2.37
N CYS A 128 -6.57 3.79 -2.96
CA CYS A 128 -6.65 3.58 -4.40
C CYS A 128 -7.94 4.23 -4.96
N SER A 129 -7.80 5.16 -5.89
CA SER A 129 -8.95 5.76 -6.58
C SER A 129 -9.50 4.84 -7.67
N VAL A 130 -10.80 4.99 -7.98
CA VAL A 130 -11.43 4.24 -9.09
C VAL A 130 -10.81 4.53 -10.45
N GLY A 131 -10.23 5.71 -10.66
CA GLY A 131 -9.50 6.06 -11.87
C GLY A 131 -8.20 5.27 -12.00
N THR A 132 -7.44 5.13 -10.90
CA THR A 132 -6.23 4.28 -10.88
C THR A 132 -6.58 2.81 -11.02
N LEU A 133 -7.61 2.33 -10.30
CA LEU A 133 -8.15 0.97 -10.48
C LEU A 133 -8.48 0.71 -11.95
N ALA A 134 -9.20 1.63 -12.61
CA ALA A 134 -9.59 1.47 -14.01
C ALA A 134 -8.39 1.34 -14.94
N ARG A 135 -7.33 2.15 -14.75
CA ARG A 135 -6.09 2.04 -15.55
C ARG A 135 -5.38 0.70 -15.32
N ILE A 136 -5.19 0.30 -14.07
CA ILE A 136 -4.56 -0.98 -13.73
C ILE A 136 -5.35 -2.16 -14.31
N ALA A 137 -6.69 -2.16 -14.13
CA ALA A 137 -7.58 -3.23 -14.60
C ALA A 137 -7.62 -3.38 -16.13
N ASN A 138 -7.20 -2.37 -16.87
CA ASN A 138 -7.17 -2.38 -18.33
C ASN A 138 -5.74 -2.31 -18.91
N GLY A 139 -4.70 -2.50 -18.09
CA GLY A 139 -3.30 -2.53 -18.53
C GLY A 139 -2.76 -1.18 -19.03
N ILE A 140 -3.34 -0.06 -18.59
CA ILE A 140 -2.93 1.28 -18.98
C ILE A 140 -1.89 1.77 -17.98
N ALA A 141 -0.62 1.83 -18.40
CA ALA A 141 0.53 2.19 -17.56
C ALA A 141 1.13 3.55 -17.97
N SER A 142 0.37 4.63 -17.81
CA SER A 142 0.79 5.98 -18.21
C SER A 142 1.76 6.64 -17.23
N HIS A 143 1.74 6.22 -15.96
CA HIS A 143 2.57 6.74 -14.89
C HIS A 143 3.18 5.61 -14.08
N LEU A 144 4.11 5.94 -13.18
CA LEU A 144 4.87 4.96 -12.42
C LEU A 144 4.00 4.05 -11.54
N ILE A 145 2.93 4.56 -10.94
CA ILE A 145 2.01 3.77 -10.10
C ILE A 145 1.41 2.63 -10.91
N GLU A 146 0.83 2.92 -12.08
CA GLU A 146 0.22 1.91 -12.94
C GLU A 146 1.26 0.97 -13.52
N ARG A 147 2.45 1.50 -13.86
CA ARG A 147 3.55 0.69 -14.38
C ARG A 147 4.09 -0.28 -13.33
N ALA A 148 4.28 0.15 -12.09
CA ALA A 148 4.70 -0.72 -10.99
C ALA A 148 3.65 -1.79 -10.67
N ALA A 149 2.36 -1.44 -10.74
CA ALA A 149 1.26 -2.40 -10.59
C ALA A 149 1.27 -3.45 -11.72
N ASP A 150 1.45 -3.04 -12.98
CA ASP A 150 1.61 -3.94 -14.13
C ASP A 150 2.81 -4.89 -13.95
N VAL A 151 3.93 -4.38 -13.44
CA VAL A 151 5.09 -5.21 -13.10
C VAL A 151 4.75 -6.25 -12.04
N CYS A 152 4.01 -5.88 -10.99
CA CYS A 152 3.60 -6.84 -9.96
C CYS A 152 2.70 -7.94 -10.55
N LEU A 153 1.71 -7.58 -11.37
CA LEU A 153 0.81 -8.54 -12.00
C LEU A 153 1.56 -9.51 -12.91
N LYS A 154 2.41 -9.02 -13.84
CA LYS A 154 3.13 -9.89 -14.77
C LYS A 154 4.19 -10.77 -14.10
N GLN A 155 4.66 -10.39 -12.91
CA GLN A 155 5.65 -11.16 -12.11
C GLN A 155 4.97 -12.03 -11.04
N ASN A 156 3.63 -12.08 -11.00
CA ASN A 156 2.84 -12.77 -9.98
C ASN A 156 3.23 -12.34 -8.55
N ARG A 157 3.60 -11.06 -8.36
CA ARG A 157 3.87 -10.47 -7.04
C ARG A 157 2.58 -9.94 -6.44
N PRO A 158 2.37 -10.05 -5.12
CA PRO A 158 1.19 -9.49 -4.46
C PRO A 158 0.97 -8.01 -4.80
N LEU A 159 -0.22 -7.70 -5.31
CA LEU A 159 -0.70 -6.34 -5.56
C LEU A 159 -1.99 -6.13 -4.78
N VAL A 160 -1.98 -5.22 -3.80
CA VAL A 160 -3.15 -4.91 -2.98
C VAL A 160 -3.67 -3.52 -3.32
N LEU A 161 -4.93 -3.45 -3.75
CA LEU A 161 -5.61 -2.20 -4.10
C LEU A 161 -6.61 -1.85 -3.01
N CYS A 162 -6.24 -0.92 -2.12
CA CYS A 162 -7.09 -0.41 -1.03
C CYS A 162 -8.07 0.62 -1.58
N LEU A 163 -9.10 0.13 -2.26
CA LEU A 163 -10.06 0.96 -2.99
C LEU A 163 -10.92 1.79 -2.04
N ARG A 164 -11.07 3.09 -2.35
CA ARG A 164 -12.00 3.98 -1.66
C ARG A 164 -12.88 4.72 -2.68
N GLU A 165 -14.16 4.38 -2.68
CA GLU A 165 -15.21 5.06 -3.45
C GLU A 165 -16.59 4.69 -2.91
N THR A 166 -17.52 5.65 -2.97
CA THR A 166 -18.95 5.42 -2.68
C THR A 166 -19.81 6.52 -3.29
N PRO A 167 -20.99 6.20 -3.90
CA PRO A 167 -21.46 4.87 -4.28
C PRO A 167 -20.66 4.26 -5.45
N LEU A 168 -20.71 2.96 -5.60
CA LEU A 168 -20.09 2.28 -6.73
C LEU A 168 -21.08 2.16 -7.92
N ASN A 169 -20.60 2.41 -9.15
CA ASN A 169 -21.32 2.14 -10.38
C ASN A 169 -20.89 0.80 -11.01
N LYS A 170 -21.60 0.38 -12.05
CA LYS A 170 -21.29 -0.90 -12.74
C LYS A 170 -19.89 -0.92 -13.36
N ILE A 171 -19.33 0.21 -13.78
CA ILE A 171 -17.98 0.28 -14.34
C ILE A 171 -16.94 0.03 -13.24
N HIS A 172 -17.12 0.61 -12.06
CA HIS A 172 -16.24 0.37 -10.91
C HIS A 172 -16.24 -1.12 -10.53
N ILE A 173 -17.41 -1.75 -10.45
CA ILE A 173 -17.55 -3.16 -10.11
C ILE A 173 -16.86 -4.05 -11.16
N ARG A 174 -17.04 -3.77 -12.45
CA ARG A 174 -16.34 -4.50 -13.53
C ARG A 174 -14.82 -4.35 -13.45
N ASN A 175 -14.32 -3.15 -13.14
CA ASN A 175 -12.87 -2.92 -13.00
C ASN A 175 -12.31 -3.63 -11.76
N MET A 176 -13.05 -3.68 -10.64
CA MET A 176 -12.66 -4.51 -9.49
C MET A 176 -12.55 -5.98 -9.87
N TYR A 177 -13.56 -6.50 -10.59
CA TYR A 177 -13.52 -7.87 -11.07
C TYR A 177 -12.32 -8.14 -11.97
N ARG A 178 -12.09 -7.28 -12.99
CA ARG A 178 -10.96 -7.43 -13.91
C ARG A 178 -9.61 -7.38 -13.21
N ALA A 179 -9.44 -6.46 -12.28
CA ALA A 179 -8.20 -6.36 -11.51
C ALA A 179 -7.97 -7.61 -10.64
N ALA A 180 -9.05 -8.14 -10.02
CA ALA A 180 -8.99 -9.37 -9.23
C ALA A 180 -8.70 -10.60 -10.13
N ASP A 181 -9.33 -10.69 -11.29
CA ASP A 181 -9.09 -11.75 -12.27
C ASP A 181 -7.64 -11.74 -12.80
N ALA A 182 -7.05 -10.55 -12.94
CA ALA A 182 -5.62 -10.38 -13.29
C ALA A 182 -4.65 -10.68 -12.13
N GLY A 183 -5.13 -10.97 -10.91
CA GLY A 183 -4.31 -11.36 -9.76
C GLY A 183 -4.14 -10.30 -8.67
N ALA A 184 -4.76 -9.11 -8.80
CA ALA A 184 -4.74 -8.12 -7.74
C ALA A 184 -5.72 -8.49 -6.60
N THR A 185 -5.36 -8.17 -5.37
CA THR A 185 -6.31 -8.20 -4.26
C THR A 185 -7.08 -6.89 -4.20
N ILE A 186 -8.40 -6.96 -4.34
CA ILE A 186 -9.28 -5.83 -4.04
C ILE A 186 -9.52 -5.81 -2.54
N PHE A 187 -8.98 -4.78 -1.88
CA PHE A 187 -9.06 -4.59 -0.44
C PHE A 187 -9.77 -3.26 -0.15
N PRO A 188 -11.11 -3.21 -0.17
CA PRO A 188 -11.83 -1.96 0.03
C PRO A 188 -11.44 -1.30 1.35
N LEU A 189 -11.31 0.03 1.35
CA LEU A 189 -10.91 0.81 2.51
C LEU A 189 -12.10 0.93 3.48
N ILE A 190 -12.49 -0.23 4.03
CA ILE A 190 -13.61 -0.43 4.96
C ILE A 190 -13.03 -0.98 6.26
N PRO A 191 -12.89 -0.15 7.31
CA PRO A 191 -12.34 -0.59 8.59
C PRO A 191 -13.33 -1.52 9.33
N ALA A 192 -12.81 -2.38 10.18
CA ALA A 192 -13.60 -3.14 11.14
C ALA A 192 -13.88 -2.29 12.39
N PHE A 193 -14.97 -2.58 13.10
CA PHE A 193 -15.37 -1.83 14.29
C PHE A 193 -15.40 -2.68 15.58
N TYR A 194 -15.33 -4.00 15.48
CA TYR A 194 -15.46 -4.93 16.61
C TYR A 194 -14.32 -4.81 17.65
N TYR A 195 -13.16 -4.24 17.27
CA TYR A 195 -12.07 -3.95 18.22
C TYR A 195 -12.23 -2.60 18.94
N ARG A 196 -13.34 -1.87 18.71
CA ARG A 196 -13.71 -0.60 19.34
C ARG A 196 -12.59 0.46 19.27
N PRO A 197 -12.26 0.94 18.05
CA PRO A 197 -11.21 1.94 17.89
C PRO A 197 -11.53 3.22 18.67
N ALA A 198 -10.57 3.74 19.45
CA ALA A 198 -10.73 4.96 20.23
C ALA A 198 -10.53 6.23 19.40
N SER A 199 -9.91 6.12 18.22
CA SER A 199 -9.58 7.24 17.35
C SER A 199 -9.51 6.82 15.87
N LEU A 200 -9.53 7.82 14.96
CA LEU A 200 -9.27 7.57 13.54
C LEU A 200 -7.87 6.98 13.31
N ASN A 201 -6.89 7.36 14.12
CA ASN A 201 -5.54 6.78 14.05
C ASN A 201 -5.52 5.30 14.42
N ASP A 202 -6.27 4.89 15.44
CA ASP A 202 -6.41 3.47 15.81
C ASP A 202 -7.07 2.69 14.68
N MET A 203 -8.13 3.26 14.09
CA MET A 203 -8.81 2.68 12.95
C MET A 203 -7.87 2.50 11.75
N GLY A 204 -7.10 3.54 11.43
CA GLY A 204 -6.12 3.50 10.36
C GLY A 204 -4.99 2.49 10.61
N ARG A 205 -4.51 2.40 11.86
CA ARG A 205 -3.46 1.47 12.26
C ARG A 205 -3.88 0.01 12.09
N GLU A 206 -5.02 -0.36 12.64
CA GLU A 206 -5.53 -1.73 12.53
C GLU A 206 -5.84 -2.13 11.08
N PHE A 207 -6.36 -1.19 10.29
CA PHE A 207 -6.54 -1.42 8.86
C PHE A 207 -5.20 -1.67 8.16
N ALA A 208 -4.19 -0.83 8.40
CA ALA A 208 -2.84 -1.00 7.86
C ALA A 208 -2.23 -2.35 8.26
N TYR A 209 -2.39 -2.75 9.52
CA TYR A 209 -1.92 -4.05 10.01
C TYR A 209 -2.58 -5.24 9.31
N ARG A 210 -3.87 -5.15 9.00
CA ARG A 210 -4.58 -6.18 8.24
C ARG A 210 -4.09 -6.27 6.79
N VAL A 211 -3.81 -5.14 6.15
CA VAL A 211 -3.23 -5.11 4.81
C VAL A 211 -1.82 -5.70 4.81
N LEU A 212 -0.98 -5.33 5.79
CA LEU A 212 0.36 -5.88 5.95
C LEU A 212 0.33 -7.40 6.23
N ALA A 213 -0.58 -7.85 7.09
CA ALA A 213 -0.78 -9.28 7.36
C ALA A 213 -1.15 -10.06 6.10
N HIS A 214 -1.96 -9.46 5.21
CA HIS A 214 -2.37 -10.09 3.95
C HIS A 214 -1.20 -10.37 3.00
N ILE A 215 -0.14 -9.57 3.05
CA ILE A 215 1.10 -9.80 2.29
C ILE A 215 2.18 -10.57 3.08
N GLY A 216 1.83 -11.16 4.22
CA GLY A 216 2.75 -11.94 5.05
C GLY A 216 3.57 -11.15 6.06
N LEU A 217 3.31 -9.85 6.25
CA LEU A 217 4.02 -8.97 7.18
C LEU A 217 3.20 -8.73 8.47
N LEU A 218 2.95 -9.81 9.23
CA LEU A 218 2.19 -9.78 10.47
C LEU A 218 2.79 -8.80 11.48
N GLN A 219 1.94 -7.94 12.06
CA GLN A 219 2.33 -7.01 13.12
C GLN A 219 2.05 -7.63 14.50
N PRO A 220 2.97 -7.54 15.47
CA PRO A 220 2.86 -8.23 16.75
C PRO A 220 1.69 -7.74 17.61
N ASP A 221 1.37 -6.47 17.54
CA ASP A 221 0.31 -5.77 18.29
C ASP A 221 -1.01 -5.63 17.53
N ALA A 222 -1.15 -6.30 16.36
CA ALA A 222 -2.39 -6.32 15.60
C ALA A 222 -3.51 -7.03 16.38
N PHE A 223 -4.71 -6.48 16.30
CA PHE A 223 -5.89 -7.13 16.87
C PHE A 223 -6.11 -8.52 16.26
N ARG A 224 -6.33 -9.51 17.11
CA ARG A 224 -6.69 -10.87 16.73
C ARG A 224 -8.00 -11.26 17.38
N TRP A 225 -8.91 -11.76 16.58
CA TRP A 225 -10.15 -12.34 17.09
C TRP A 225 -9.82 -13.62 17.86
N LYS A 226 -10.29 -13.71 19.10
CA LYS A 226 -10.00 -14.86 19.97
C LYS A 226 -11.20 -15.81 20.17
N GLY A 227 -12.31 -15.58 19.42
CA GLY A 227 -13.55 -16.33 19.61
C GLY A 227 -14.49 -15.62 20.56
#